data_8573252cd64dd705fd416c65ae827f40
#
_entry.id   8573252cd64dd705fd416c65ae827f40
#
_cell.length_a   1.000
_cell.length_b   1.000
_cell.length_c   1.000
_cell.angle_alpha   90.00
_cell.angle_beta   90.00
_cell.angle_gamma   90.00
#
_symmetry.space_group_name_H-M   'P 1'
#
loop_
_entity.id
_entity.type
_entity.pdbx_description
1 polymer ?
#
loop_
_entity_poly.entity_id
_entity_poly.type
_entity_poly.pdbx_seq_one_letter_code
_entity_poly.pdbx_strand_id
1 'polypeptide(L)'
;PKELEEAAFIDGANPFQVLTKIFIPISKPVLATVSLFSIVGSWNDFYSGLIYMSKAAYYPLMTYIQSLQINVEDLIKQGNLSAVVDSASLGNTNLNAAKIVIAVIPLLLIYPLLQRYFVSGIVVGSVKG
;
A
#
# COMPACT_ATOMS: atom_id res chain seq x y z
N PRO A 1 -11.42 14.66 21.51
CA PRO A 1 -12.45 15.32 22.34
C PRO A 1 -11.83 16.56 22.99
N LYS A 2 -12.52 17.70 22.90
CA LYS A 2 -12.01 18.97 23.46
C LYS A 2 -11.83 18.89 24.98
N GLU A 3 -12.66 18.10 25.61
CA GLU A 3 -12.66 17.91 27.07
C GLU A 3 -11.31 17.37 27.58
N LEU A 4 -10.66 16.51 26.83
CA LEU A 4 -9.34 15.97 27.19
C LEU A 4 -8.23 17.03 27.04
N GLU A 5 -8.33 17.88 26.06
CA GLU A 5 -7.41 18.97 25.83
C GLU A 5 -7.53 20.03 26.94
N GLU A 6 -8.76 20.44 27.25
CA GLU A 6 -9.07 21.41 28.31
C GLU A 6 -8.59 20.90 29.69
N ALA A 7 -8.86 19.64 30.02
CA ALA A 7 -8.39 19.02 31.24
C ALA A 7 -6.85 19.01 31.34
N ALA A 8 -6.17 18.67 30.25
CA ALA A 8 -4.73 18.65 30.22
C ALA A 8 -4.10 20.05 30.41
N PHE A 9 -4.72 21.11 29.86
CA PHE A 9 -4.27 22.47 30.07
C PHE A 9 -4.51 22.93 31.51
N ILE A 10 -5.61 22.53 32.16
CA ILE A 10 -5.85 22.79 33.57
C ILE A 10 -4.79 22.11 34.44
N ASP A 11 -4.36 20.91 34.07
CA ASP A 11 -3.27 20.17 34.71
C ASP A 11 -1.86 20.74 34.40
N GLY A 12 -1.78 21.83 33.66
CA GLY A 12 -0.52 22.52 33.36
C GLY A 12 0.31 21.89 32.22
N ALA A 13 -0.30 21.02 31.40
CA ALA A 13 0.38 20.44 30.25
C ALA A 13 0.62 21.49 29.17
N ASN A 14 1.82 21.48 28.57
CA ASN A 14 2.08 22.31 27.41
C ASN A 14 1.52 21.65 26.12
N PRO A 15 1.31 22.41 25.02
CA PRO A 15 0.73 21.88 23.77
C PRO A 15 1.46 20.66 23.21
N PHE A 16 2.77 20.58 23.34
CA PHE A 16 3.58 19.46 22.88
C PHE A 16 3.33 18.19 23.73
N GLN A 17 3.12 18.35 25.03
CA GLN A 17 2.74 17.25 25.91
C GLN A 17 1.33 16.74 25.60
N VAL A 18 0.39 17.62 25.33
CA VAL A 18 -0.97 17.26 24.90
C VAL A 18 -0.92 16.45 23.60
N LEU A 19 -0.15 16.92 22.61
CA LEU A 19 0.02 16.21 21.35
C LEU A 19 0.62 14.80 21.56
N THR A 20 1.73 14.70 22.27
CA THR A 20 2.51 13.46 22.36
C THR A 20 1.93 12.46 23.35
N LYS A 21 1.34 12.93 24.46
CA LYS A 21 0.83 12.05 25.52
C LYS A 21 -0.66 11.75 25.41
N ILE A 22 -1.44 12.59 24.71
CA ILE A 22 -2.88 12.43 24.59
C ILE A 22 -3.29 12.14 23.14
N PHE A 23 -3.06 13.08 22.23
CA PHE A 23 -3.59 12.94 20.85
C PHE A 23 -2.93 11.81 20.05
N ILE A 24 -1.61 11.69 20.03
CA ILE A 24 -0.94 10.62 19.29
C ILE A 24 -1.35 9.23 19.78
N PRO A 25 -1.37 8.94 21.09
CA PRO A 25 -1.82 7.62 21.57
C PRO A 25 -3.27 7.28 21.22
N ILE A 26 -4.18 8.24 21.35
CA ILE A 26 -5.61 8.03 21.01
C ILE A 26 -5.79 7.88 19.50
N SER A 27 -4.98 8.57 18.69
CA SER A 27 -5.06 8.53 17.22
C SER A 27 -4.38 7.33 16.59
N LYS A 28 -3.70 6.46 17.34
CA LYS A 28 -3.00 5.28 16.79
C LYS A 28 -3.83 4.44 15.80
N PRO A 29 -5.11 4.12 16.06
CA PRO A 29 -5.92 3.36 15.11
C PRO A 29 -6.13 4.09 13.78
N VAL A 30 -6.41 5.39 13.85
CA VAL A 30 -6.61 6.24 12.66
C VAL A 30 -5.30 6.36 11.88
N LEU A 31 -4.19 6.60 12.57
CA LEU A 31 -2.86 6.66 11.95
C LEU A 31 -2.49 5.33 11.27
N ALA A 32 -2.81 4.19 11.90
CA ALA A 32 -2.61 2.88 11.30
C ALA A 32 -3.44 2.71 10.00
N THR A 33 -4.69 3.17 10.01
CA THR A 33 -5.57 3.12 8.83
C THR A 33 -5.03 3.98 7.68
N VAL A 34 -4.69 5.22 7.96
CA VAL A 34 -4.13 6.14 6.94
C VAL A 34 -2.81 5.61 6.40
N SER A 35 -1.95 5.09 7.28
CA SER A 35 -0.68 4.48 6.88
C SER A 35 -0.90 3.26 5.97
N LEU A 36 -1.89 2.40 6.28
CA LEU A 36 -2.23 1.26 5.43
C LEU A 36 -2.65 1.72 4.03
N PHE A 37 -3.58 2.66 3.93
CA PHE A 37 -4.02 3.16 2.62
C PHE A 37 -2.88 3.81 1.84
N SER A 38 -2.00 4.55 2.51
CA SER A 38 -0.84 5.16 1.90
C SER A 38 0.15 4.12 1.37
N ILE A 39 0.45 3.07 2.15
CA ILE A 39 1.34 1.98 1.75
C ILE A 39 0.73 1.20 0.58
N VAL A 40 -0.55 0.83 0.65
CA VAL A 40 -1.23 0.10 -0.42
C VAL A 40 -1.32 0.95 -1.69
N GLY A 41 -1.63 2.23 -1.57
CA GLY A 41 -1.67 3.16 -2.69
C GLY A 41 -0.31 3.29 -3.39
N SER A 42 0.76 3.52 -2.62
CA SER A 42 2.13 3.61 -3.15
C SER A 42 2.62 2.28 -3.72
N TRP A 43 2.22 1.15 -3.12
CA TRP A 43 2.55 -0.18 -3.63
C TRP A 43 1.93 -0.46 -5.00
N ASN A 44 0.68 -0.05 -5.21
CA ASN A 44 -0.05 -0.26 -6.46
C ASN A 44 0.22 0.81 -7.53
N ASP A 45 0.99 1.85 -7.19
CA ASP A 45 1.31 2.93 -8.13
C ASP A 45 2.36 2.47 -9.15
N PHE A 46 1.90 2.07 -10.33
CA PHE A 46 2.77 1.73 -11.44
C PHE A 46 2.93 2.91 -12.44
N TYR A 47 1.98 3.85 -12.45
CA TYR A 47 1.99 4.97 -13.38
C TYR A 47 3.15 5.93 -13.13
N SER A 48 3.42 6.26 -11.87
CA SER A 48 4.53 7.15 -11.54
C SER A 48 5.87 6.57 -12.00
N GLY A 49 6.06 5.25 -11.88
CA GLY A 49 7.25 4.60 -12.39
C GLY A 49 7.39 4.70 -13.91
N LEU A 50 6.29 4.54 -14.66
CA LEU A 50 6.30 4.66 -16.13
C LEU A 50 6.58 6.08 -16.61
N ILE A 51 6.06 7.09 -15.92
CA ILE A 51 6.17 8.49 -16.33
C ILE A 51 7.52 9.09 -15.95
N TYR A 52 7.98 8.82 -14.71
CA TYR A 52 9.16 9.51 -14.17
C TYR A 52 10.47 8.74 -14.32
N MET A 53 10.43 7.43 -14.55
CA MET A 53 11.63 6.63 -14.66
C MET A 53 12.01 6.36 -16.12
N SER A 54 13.20 6.81 -16.53
CA SER A 54 13.68 6.64 -17.91
C SER A 54 14.34 5.28 -18.16
N LYS A 55 14.67 4.51 -17.12
CA LYS A 55 15.37 3.22 -17.24
C LYS A 55 14.64 2.15 -16.46
N ALA A 56 14.41 1.00 -17.10
CA ALA A 56 13.76 -0.15 -16.49
C ALA A 56 14.45 -0.67 -15.22
N ALA A 57 15.77 -0.45 -15.10
CA ALA A 57 16.53 -0.82 -13.89
C ALA A 57 16.09 -0.09 -12.61
N TYR A 58 15.38 1.03 -12.74
CA TYR A 58 14.89 1.84 -11.61
C TYR A 58 13.39 1.71 -11.40
N TYR A 59 12.71 0.86 -12.16
CA TYR A 59 11.26 0.69 -12.01
C TYR A 59 10.90 0.10 -10.65
N PRO A 60 9.92 0.67 -9.95
CA PRO A 60 9.24 0.00 -8.85
C PRO A 60 8.70 -1.37 -9.29
N LEU A 61 8.53 -2.29 -8.36
CA LEU A 61 8.13 -3.66 -8.69
C LEU A 61 6.84 -3.73 -9.52
N MET A 62 5.82 -2.96 -9.17
CA MET A 62 4.53 -2.95 -9.90
C MET A 62 4.68 -2.38 -11.32
N THR A 63 5.50 -1.33 -11.49
CA THR A 63 5.83 -0.79 -12.81
C THR A 63 6.57 -1.81 -13.67
N TYR A 64 7.54 -2.52 -13.09
CA TYR A 64 8.29 -3.57 -13.78
C TYR A 64 7.38 -4.72 -14.21
N ILE A 65 6.54 -5.20 -13.30
CA ILE A 65 5.55 -6.26 -13.60
C ILE A 65 4.63 -5.84 -14.75
N GLN A 66 4.15 -4.61 -14.74
CA GLN A 66 3.27 -4.10 -15.79
C GLN A 66 4.02 -3.92 -17.12
N SER A 67 5.27 -3.49 -17.11
CA SER A 67 6.10 -3.33 -18.30
C SER A 67 6.34 -4.66 -19.05
N LEU A 68 6.32 -5.78 -18.33
CA LEU A 68 6.42 -7.11 -18.95
C LEU A 68 5.20 -7.45 -19.81
N GLN A 69 4.01 -6.95 -19.48
CA GLN A 69 2.81 -7.13 -20.32
C GLN A 69 2.88 -6.28 -21.60
N ILE A 70 3.36 -5.05 -21.49
CA ILE A 70 3.51 -4.14 -22.63
C ILE A 70 4.48 -4.75 -23.65
N ASN A 71 5.56 -5.37 -23.21
CA ASN A 71 6.54 -6.00 -24.10
C ASN A 71 5.95 -7.17 -24.91
N VAL A 72 4.97 -7.90 -24.40
CA VAL A 72 4.29 -8.97 -25.16
C VAL A 72 3.38 -8.37 -26.23
N GLU A 73 2.68 -7.29 -25.95
CA GLU A 73 1.89 -6.57 -26.96
C GLU A 73 2.74 -5.97 -28.07
N ASP A 74 3.93 -5.47 -27.74
CA ASP A 74 4.88 -4.94 -28.73
C ASP A 74 5.44 -6.05 -29.62
N LEU A 75 5.69 -7.26 -29.11
CA LEU A 75 6.07 -8.43 -29.91
C LEU A 75 4.95 -8.83 -30.90
N ILE A 76 3.69 -8.75 -30.49
CA ILE A 76 2.54 -8.99 -31.36
C ILE A 76 2.52 -7.95 -32.49
N LYS A 77 2.71 -6.67 -32.17
CA LYS A 77 2.72 -5.58 -33.16
C LYS A 77 3.88 -5.69 -34.14
N GLN A 78 5.02 -6.25 -33.73
CA GLN A 78 6.18 -6.49 -34.60
C GLN A 78 6.03 -7.70 -35.53
N GLY A 79 4.89 -8.41 -35.50
CA GLY A 79 4.59 -9.52 -36.39
C GLY A 79 5.38 -10.81 -36.11
N ASN A 80 6.05 -10.91 -34.98
CA ASN A 80 6.83 -12.08 -34.59
C ASN A 80 5.92 -13.15 -33.96
N LEU A 81 5.04 -13.74 -34.80
CA LEU A 81 4.01 -14.68 -34.39
C LEU A 81 4.57 -15.95 -33.71
N SER A 82 5.77 -16.40 -34.12
CA SER A 82 6.39 -17.57 -33.50
C SER A 82 6.79 -17.32 -32.03
N ALA A 83 7.41 -16.17 -31.76
CA ALA A 83 7.74 -15.79 -30.39
C ALA A 83 6.49 -15.53 -29.52
N VAL A 84 5.38 -15.11 -30.14
CA VAL A 84 4.09 -14.90 -29.47
C VAL A 84 3.43 -16.24 -29.14
N VAL A 85 3.44 -17.19 -30.06
CA VAL A 85 2.83 -18.51 -29.84
C VAL A 85 3.59 -19.30 -28.77
N ASP A 86 4.92 -19.26 -28.75
CA ASP A 86 5.76 -19.89 -27.72
C ASP A 86 5.61 -19.23 -26.35
N SER A 87 5.48 -17.89 -26.31
CA SER A 87 5.22 -17.16 -25.08
C SER A 87 3.78 -17.26 -24.60
N ALA A 88 2.81 -17.38 -25.53
CA ALA A 88 1.38 -17.41 -25.19
C ALA A 88 0.92 -18.78 -24.67
N SER A 89 1.50 -19.88 -25.16
CA SER A 89 1.01 -21.22 -24.82
C SER A 89 1.42 -21.71 -23.43
N LEU A 90 2.55 -21.27 -22.89
CA LEU A 90 3.06 -21.73 -21.59
C LEU A 90 3.47 -20.60 -20.64
N GLY A 91 3.70 -19.38 -21.17
CA GLY A 91 4.28 -18.28 -20.41
C GLY A 91 3.28 -17.35 -19.73
N ASN A 92 2.24 -16.93 -20.45
CA ASN A 92 1.38 -15.83 -19.97
C ASN A 92 0.54 -16.19 -18.76
N THR A 93 -0.04 -17.39 -18.69
CA THR A 93 -0.87 -17.80 -17.55
C THR A 93 -0.01 -17.99 -16.30
N ASN A 94 1.12 -18.68 -16.43
CA ASN A 94 2.04 -18.92 -15.31
C ASN A 94 2.75 -17.63 -14.87
N LEU A 95 3.16 -16.79 -15.80
CA LEU A 95 3.74 -15.49 -15.51
C LEU A 95 2.73 -14.56 -14.82
N ASN A 96 1.49 -14.53 -15.27
CA ASN A 96 0.44 -13.74 -14.63
C ASN A 96 0.11 -14.26 -13.22
N ALA A 97 0.05 -15.57 -13.03
CA ALA A 97 -0.12 -16.15 -11.70
C ALA A 97 1.05 -15.78 -10.77
N ALA A 98 2.29 -15.91 -11.25
CA ALA A 98 3.48 -15.52 -10.48
C ALA A 98 3.49 -14.02 -10.13
N LYS A 99 3.09 -13.15 -11.06
CA LYS A 99 2.97 -11.70 -10.82
C LYS A 99 1.96 -11.40 -9.71
N ILE A 100 0.79 -12.05 -9.74
CA ILE A 100 -0.25 -11.86 -8.71
C ILE A 100 0.29 -12.29 -7.34
N VAL A 101 0.94 -13.45 -7.26
CA VAL A 101 1.52 -13.94 -6.01
C VAL A 101 2.56 -12.98 -5.47
N ILE A 102 3.51 -12.54 -6.30
CA ILE A 102 4.55 -11.58 -5.90
C ILE A 102 3.95 -10.24 -5.45
N ALA A 103 2.92 -9.76 -6.15
CA ALA A 103 2.26 -8.50 -5.79
C ALA A 103 1.48 -8.59 -4.47
N VAL A 104 0.92 -9.74 -4.13
CA VAL A 104 0.06 -9.92 -2.95
C VAL A 104 0.87 -10.25 -1.69
N ILE A 105 2.00 -10.95 -1.79
CA ILE A 105 2.81 -11.36 -0.62
C ILE A 105 3.14 -10.21 0.34
N PRO A 106 3.69 -9.06 -0.10
CA PRO A 106 4.00 -7.97 0.82
C PRO A 106 2.78 -7.40 1.53
N LEU A 107 1.64 -7.33 0.85
CA LEU A 107 0.38 -6.88 1.45
C LEU A 107 -0.10 -7.86 2.53
N LEU A 108 -0.01 -9.16 2.28
CA LEU A 108 -0.36 -10.20 3.26
C LEU A 108 0.55 -10.17 4.49
N LEU A 109 1.83 -9.80 4.35
CA LEU A 109 2.76 -9.65 5.47
C LEU A 109 2.49 -8.40 6.31
N ILE A 110 2.07 -7.31 5.68
CA ILE A 110 1.77 -6.04 6.36
C ILE A 110 0.43 -6.09 7.10
N TYR A 111 -0.57 -6.79 6.54
CA TYR A 111 -1.92 -6.86 7.08
C TYR A 111 -1.98 -7.28 8.57
N PRO A 112 -1.36 -8.40 9.04
CA PRO A 112 -1.40 -8.80 10.44
C PRO A 112 -0.76 -7.78 11.38
N LEU A 113 0.27 -7.05 10.92
CA LEU A 113 0.93 -6.03 11.72
C LEU A 113 -0.01 -4.84 12.00
N LEU A 114 -0.86 -4.51 11.06
CA LEU A 114 -1.80 -3.40 11.18
C LEU A 114 -3.13 -3.82 11.81
N GLN A 115 -3.54 -5.08 11.64
CA GLN A 115 -4.80 -5.61 12.18
C GLN A 115 -4.91 -5.42 13.69
N ARG A 116 -3.83 -5.57 14.44
CA ARG A 116 -3.81 -5.37 15.90
C ARG A 116 -4.23 -3.95 16.31
N TYR A 117 -3.97 -2.96 15.46
CA TYR A 117 -4.34 -1.56 15.74
C TYR A 117 -5.81 -1.27 15.38
N PHE A 118 -6.37 -1.97 14.39
CA PHE A 118 -7.79 -1.84 14.04
C PHE A 118 -8.70 -2.37 15.14
N VAL A 119 -8.38 -3.55 15.69
CA VAL A 119 -9.20 -4.18 16.74
C VAL A 119 -9.28 -3.29 17.98
N SER A 120 -8.18 -2.64 18.36
CA SER A 120 -8.13 -1.75 19.53
C SER A 120 -8.94 -0.45 19.34
N GLY A 121 -9.14 0.02 18.10
CA GLY A 121 -9.82 1.30 17.80
C GLY A 121 -11.34 1.20 17.78
N ILE A 122 -11.88 0.05 17.42
CA ILE A 122 -13.34 -0.15 17.31
C ILE A 122 -13.99 -0.17 18.70
N VAL A 123 -13.29 -0.67 19.71
CA VAL A 123 -13.80 -0.77 21.08
C VAL A 123 -13.98 0.60 21.74
N VAL A 124 -13.15 1.58 21.42
CA VAL A 124 -13.22 2.93 22.01
C VAL A 124 -14.37 3.77 21.39
N GLY A 125 -14.79 3.45 20.17
CA GLY A 125 -15.90 4.15 19.48
C GLY A 125 -17.29 3.63 19.83
N SER A 126 -17.39 2.42 20.37
CA SER A 126 -18.69 1.76 20.66
C SER A 126 -19.28 2.06 22.04
N VAL A 127 -18.59 2.79 22.90
CA VAL A 127 -19.03 3.13 24.27
C VAL A 127 -19.64 4.54 24.35
N LYS A 128 -20.26 5.03 23.28
CA LYS A 128 -21.19 6.17 23.33
C LYS A 128 -22.61 5.65 23.09
N GLY A 129 -23.15 5.02 24.11
CA GLY A 129 -24.57 4.81 24.32
C GLY A 129 -24.95 5.45 25.63
#